data_0999e4f3e0f03bed05e99f713326d53e
#
_entry.id   0999e4f3e0f03bed05e99f713326d53e
#
_cell.length_a   1.000
_cell.length_b   1.000
_cell.length_c   1.000
_cell.angle_alpha   90.00
_cell.angle_beta   90.00
_cell.angle_gamma   90.00
#
_symmetry.space_group_name_H-M   'P 1'
#
loop_
_entity.id
_entity.type
_entity.pdbx_description
1 polymer ?
#
loop_
_entity_poly.entity_id
_entity_poly.type
_entity_poly.pdbx_seq_one_letter_code
_entity_poly.pdbx_strand_id
1 'polypeptide(L)'
;MSAPRDRPPGAAPGAGRLGIDVGGTKVALRAESADGRIEESSFVWGPHRDADRDLAALAAHLAAFPALSDVRAVGVAMPATVGPDERVTAWPSRPAWAGLALGPALRALFPGAAVAWADDGDLGALAEADAADCPDLLYLGVGTGIGGGLVLGGALCPGPGRGSFEIGHLVIDQDGPACVCGRRGCLQATASGPATLAHAAVLRGAPVTFDALRAGVRDRLPWAVAALDRTARALATAITGVGELVHPERVLLGGGFAAGVPDLLVTVTAHLTTLARPGHPTPPVGPARLGALSSLRGAVLLAHRL
;
A
#
# COMPACT_ATOMS: atom_id res chain seq x y z
N MET A 1 -32.08 -4.88 6.60
CA MET A 1 -31.52 -5.76 7.65
C MET A 1 -30.56 -6.70 6.95
N SER A 2 -29.27 -6.36 6.90
CA SER A 2 -28.22 -7.23 6.32
C SER A 2 -27.92 -8.34 7.32
N ALA A 3 -27.93 -9.58 6.85
CA ALA A 3 -27.55 -10.76 7.64
C ALA A 3 -26.09 -10.60 8.12
N PRO A 4 -25.74 -11.10 9.31
CA PRO A 4 -24.36 -11.13 9.76
C PRO A 4 -23.54 -11.96 8.78
N ARG A 5 -22.45 -11.37 8.26
CA ARG A 5 -21.52 -12.06 7.35
C ARG A 5 -20.88 -13.21 8.10
N ASP A 6 -21.00 -14.42 7.55
CA ASP A 6 -20.30 -15.60 8.02
C ASP A 6 -18.79 -15.32 8.03
N ARG A 7 -18.20 -15.41 9.21
CA ARG A 7 -16.74 -15.37 9.40
C ARG A 7 -16.16 -16.59 8.69
N PRO A 8 -15.11 -16.45 7.86
CA PRO A 8 -14.50 -17.60 7.20
C PRO A 8 -14.09 -18.65 8.23
N PRO A 9 -14.31 -19.94 7.97
CA PRO A 9 -13.90 -21.00 8.88
C PRO A 9 -12.38 -21.13 8.84
N GLY A 10 -11.72 -20.81 9.94
CA GLY A 10 -10.28 -21.07 10.05
C GLY A 10 -9.53 -20.19 11.03
N ALA A 11 -9.72 -20.34 12.30
CA ALA A 11 -8.73 -20.24 13.35
C ALA A 11 -9.40 -20.62 14.67
N ALA A 12 -8.76 -21.48 15.46
CA ALA A 12 -9.25 -21.83 16.79
C ALA A 12 -9.47 -20.53 17.60
N PRO A 13 -10.63 -20.36 18.25
CA PRO A 13 -10.82 -19.26 19.18
C PRO A 13 -9.76 -19.38 20.27
N GLY A 14 -8.99 -18.32 20.49
CA GLY A 14 -7.98 -18.27 21.54
C GLY A 14 -6.51 -18.27 21.07
N ALA A 15 -6.22 -18.15 19.77
CA ALA A 15 -4.86 -18.07 19.26
C ALA A 15 -4.42 -16.61 19.01
N GLY A 16 -3.20 -16.26 19.39
CA GLY A 16 -2.59 -14.96 19.09
C GLY A 16 -2.26 -14.81 17.60
N ARG A 17 -2.30 -13.58 17.12
CA ARG A 17 -1.99 -13.21 15.73
C ARG A 17 -0.92 -12.15 15.68
N LEU A 18 -0.08 -12.21 14.64
CA LEU A 18 0.99 -11.23 14.43
C LEU A 18 0.89 -10.65 13.03
N GLY A 19 0.84 -9.34 12.94
CA GLY A 19 1.09 -8.59 11.71
C GLY A 19 2.51 -8.03 11.73
N ILE A 20 3.19 -8.11 10.59
CA ILE A 20 4.53 -7.53 10.39
C ILE A 20 4.47 -6.67 9.13
N ASP A 21 4.89 -5.43 9.24
CA ASP A 21 5.12 -4.53 8.10
C ASP A 21 6.63 -4.38 7.88
N VAL A 22 7.13 -5.00 6.82
CA VAL A 22 8.55 -5.08 6.47
C VAL A 22 8.86 -4.01 5.44
N GLY A 23 9.10 -2.79 5.88
CA GLY A 23 9.48 -1.68 5.00
C GLY A 23 10.98 -1.66 4.65
N GLY A 24 11.36 -0.85 3.68
CA GLY A 24 12.76 -0.71 3.24
C GLY A 24 13.71 -0.11 4.28
N THR A 25 13.20 0.60 5.27
CA THR A 25 13.98 1.27 6.33
C THR A 25 13.64 0.77 7.72
N LYS A 26 12.38 0.46 7.97
CA LYS A 26 11.81 0.13 9.27
C LYS A 26 10.96 -1.12 9.16
N VAL A 27 10.93 -1.91 10.23
CA VAL A 27 9.96 -2.99 10.44
C VAL A 27 9.06 -2.61 11.60
N ALA A 28 7.77 -2.83 11.44
CA ALA A 28 6.78 -2.65 12.51
C ALA A 28 6.05 -3.97 12.77
N LEU A 29 5.74 -4.25 14.02
CA LEU A 29 5.06 -5.45 14.48
C LEU A 29 3.84 -5.06 15.30
N ARG A 30 2.77 -5.81 15.14
CA ARG A 30 1.55 -5.71 15.96
C ARG A 30 1.05 -7.11 16.26
N ALA A 31 1.11 -7.48 17.54
CA ALA A 31 0.53 -8.71 18.04
C ALA A 31 -0.85 -8.44 18.65
N GLU A 32 -1.79 -9.32 18.36
CA GLU A 32 -3.11 -9.34 18.96
C GLU A 32 -3.30 -10.69 19.66
N SER A 33 -3.34 -10.66 20.98
CA SER A 33 -3.51 -11.85 21.81
C SER A 33 -4.96 -12.34 21.77
N ALA A 34 -5.18 -13.57 22.17
CA ALA A 34 -6.50 -14.19 22.27
C ALA A 34 -7.49 -13.45 23.19
N ASP A 35 -6.95 -12.81 24.22
CA ASP A 35 -7.71 -12.00 25.21
C ASP A 35 -7.97 -10.56 24.72
N GLY A 36 -7.59 -10.23 23.48
CA GLY A 36 -7.78 -8.91 22.88
C GLY A 36 -6.70 -7.88 23.24
N ARG A 37 -5.63 -8.29 23.95
CA ARG A 37 -4.49 -7.41 24.23
C ARG A 37 -3.70 -7.16 22.96
N ILE A 38 -3.29 -5.90 22.75
CA ILE A 38 -2.52 -5.44 21.60
C ILE A 38 -1.16 -4.98 22.08
N GLU A 39 -0.12 -5.49 21.46
CA GLU A 39 1.25 -5.04 21.67
C GLU A 39 1.88 -4.66 20.32
N GLU A 40 2.56 -3.52 20.30
CA GLU A 40 3.25 -3.02 19.10
C GLU A 40 4.72 -2.80 19.39
N SER A 41 5.54 -3.08 18.39
CA SER A 41 6.98 -2.84 18.43
C SER A 41 7.50 -2.45 17.06
N SER A 42 8.68 -1.84 17.01
CA SER A 42 9.31 -1.55 15.72
C SER A 42 10.80 -1.36 15.88
N PHE A 43 11.53 -1.60 14.79
CA PHE A 43 12.96 -1.32 14.71
C PHE A 43 13.35 -0.79 13.33
N VAL A 44 14.48 -0.13 13.25
CA VAL A 44 15.09 0.35 12.01
C VAL A 44 16.17 -0.65 11.60
N TRP A 45 16.19 -1.00 10.31
CA TRP A 45 17.25 -1.84 9.76
C TRP A 45 18.64 -1.24 10.01
N GLY A 46 19.62 -2.08 10.25
CA GLY A 46 21.02 -1.66 10.27
C GLY A 46 21.47 -1.07 8.93
N PRO A 47 22.64 -0.42 8.90
CA PRO A 47 23.18 0.20 7.69
C PRO A 47 23.54 -0.82 6.59
N HIS A 48 23.59 -2.10 6.94
CA HIS A 48 23.87 -3.18 6.01
C HIS A 48 22.63 -3.49 5.18
N ARG A 49 22.84 -3.70 3.89
CA ARG A 49 21.78 -4.15 2.96
C ARG A 49 22.07 -5.59 2.54
N ASP A 50 22.06 -6.49 3.50
CA ASP A 50 22.37 -7.91 3.36
C ASP A 50 21.19 -8.72 3.91
N ALA A 51 20.64 -9.63 3.12
CA ALA A 51 19.41 -10.34 3.47
C ALA A 51 19.56 -11.23 4.71
N ASP A 52 20.71 -11.89 4.89
CA ASP A 52 20.92 -12.79 6.03
C ASP A 52 21.03 -11.98 7.34
N ARG A 53 21.71 -10.83 7.30
CA ARG A 53 21.79 -9.91 8.44
C ARG A 53 20.44 -9.27 8.75
N ASP A 54 19.67 -8.93 7.75
CA ASP A 54 18.32 -8.41 7.93
C ASP A 54 17.41 -9.46 8.59
N LEU A 55 17.45 -10.72 8.11
CA LEU A 55 16.71 -11.82 8.73
C LEU A 55 17.18 -12.10 10.16
N ALA A 56 18.48 -12.05 10.42
CA ALA A 56 19.02 -12.20 11.78
C ALA A 56 18.56 -11.07 12.70
N ALA A 57 18.51 -9.81 12.21
CA ALA A 57 18.01 -8.68 12.98
C ALA A 57 16.50 -8.83 13.28
N LEU A 58 15.71 -9.27 12.30
CA LEU A 58 14.29 -9.59 12.51
C LEU A 58 14.12 -10.70 13.54
N ALA A 59 14.87 -11.80 13.42
CA ALA A 59 14.84 -12.91 14.38
C ALA A 59 15.17 -12.47 15.80
N ALA A 60 16.23 -11.65 15.97
CA ALA A 60 16.62 -11.12 17.26
C ALA A 60 15.53 -10.20 17.87
N HIS A 61 14.91 -9.37 17.05
CA HIS A 61 13.82 -8.51 17.50
C HIS A 61 12.57 -9.32 17.90
N LEU A 62 12.22 -10.34 17.12
CA LEU A 62 11.15 -11.27 17.43
C LEU A 62 11.42 -12.02 18.76
N ALA A 63 12.63 -12.52 18.97
CA ALA A 63 12.99 -13.20 20.22
C ALA A 63 12.86 -12.31 21.47
N ALA A 64 13.02 -11.00 21.29
CA ALA A 64 12.87 -10.01 22.36
C ALA A 64 11.42 -9.48 22.51
N PHE A 65 10.49 -9.89 21.66
CA PHE A 65 9.10 -9.42 21.68
C PHE A 65 8.20 -10.40 22.47
N PRO A 66 7.75 -10.03 23.68
CA PRO A 66 7.10 -10.98 24.62
C PRO A 66 5.78 -11.56 24.13
N ALA A 67 5.07 -10.83 23.25
CA ALA A 67 3.73 -11.19 22.80
C ALA A 67 3.67 -12.38 21.82
N LEU A 68 4.81 -13.06 21.56
CA LEU A 68 4.87 -14.14 20.56
C LEU A 68 4.54 -15.55 21.08
N SER A 69 4.42 -15.76 22.40
CA SER A 69 4.27 -17.10 22.98
C SER A 69 3.05 -17.88 22.45
N ASP A 70 1.98 -17.18 22.11
CA ASP A 70 0.72 -17.77 21.70
C ASP A 70 0.35 -17.52 20.23
N VAL A 71 1.26 -16.96 19.43
CA VAL A 71 1.03 -16.66 18.02
C VAL A 71 0.89 -17.95 17.21
N ARG A 72 -0.21 -18.09 16.49
CA ARG A 72 -0.51 -19.23 15.62
C ARG A 72 -0.68 -18.82 14.16
N ALA A 73 -0.81 -17.54 13.87
CA ALA A 73 -0.92 -17.03 12.51
C ALA A 73 -0.13 -15.72 12.37
N VAL A 74 0.59 -15.58 11.28
CA VAL A 74 1.44 -14.43 10.97
C VAL A 74 1.14 -13.93 9.57
N GLY A 75 0.78 -12.66 9.45
CA GLY A 75 0.67 -11.97 8.18
C GLY A 75 1.84 -11.00 8.00
N VAL A 76 2.41 -10.96 6.82
CA VAL A 76 3.56 -10.10 6.51
C VAL A 76 3.23 -9.20 5.33
N ALA A 77 3.31 -7.89 5.54
CA ALA A 77 3.27 -6.88 4.50
C ALA A 77 4.70 -6.56 4.05
N MET A 78 4.95 -6.55 2.75
CA MET A 78 6.28 -6.17 2.24
C MET A 78 6.23 -5.71 0.78
N PRO A 79 6.96 -4.63 0.43
CA PRO A 79 6.97 -4.06 -0.91
C PRO A 79 7.97 -4.80 -1.81
N ALA A 80 7.91 -6.11 -1.84
CA ALA A 80 8.79 -6.94 -2.65
C ALA A 80 7.97 -7.83 -3.59
N THR A 81 8.38 -7.90 -4.84
CA THR A 81 7.81 -8.86 -5.77
C THR A 81 8.33 -10.27 -5.43
N VAL A 82 7.41 -11.20 -5.22
CA VAL A 82 7.70 -12.60 -4.88
C VAL A 82 7.17 -13.51 -5.98
N GLY A 83 8.02 -14.39 -6.48
CA GLY A 83 7.65 -15.34 -7.52
C GLY A 83 6.79 -16.51 -7.00
N PRO A 84 6.24 -17.33 -7.92
CA PRO A 84 5.45 -18.51 -7.55
C PRO A 84 6.25 -19.57 -6.77
N ASP A 85 7.57 -19.54 -6.87
CA ASP A 85 8.52 -20.37 -6.12
C ASP A 85 8.84 -19.81 -4.72
N GLU A 86 8.08 -18.81 -4.28
CA GLU A 86 8.25 -18.10 -2.99
C GLU A 86 9.60 -17.40 -2.84
N ARG A 87 10.25 -17.04 -3.97
CA ARG A 87 11.49 -16.26 -3.94
C ARG A 87 11.24 -14.80 -4.26
N VAL A 88 11.98 -13.95 -3.59
CA VAL A 88 12.01 -12.52 -3.90
C VAL A 88 12.64 -12.34 -5.29
N THR A 89 11.91 -11.78 -6.22
CA THR A 89 12.41 -11.47 -7.56
C THR A 89 12.90 -10.04 -7.67
N ALA A 90 12.28 -9.10 -6.94
CA ALA A 90 12.70 -7.71 -6.90
C ALA A 90 12.29 -7.05 -5.58
N TRP A 91 13.21 -6.25 -5.03
CA TRP A 91 12.92 -5.28 -3.96
C TRP A 91 13.83 -4.07 -4.13
N PRO A 92 13.37 -2.98 -4.77
CA PRO A 92 14.24 -1.86 -5.15
C PRO A 92 14.96 -1.19 -3.98
N SER A 93 14.33 -1.08 -2.81
CA SER A 93 14.95 -0.49 -1.62
C SER A 93 15.92 -1.45 -0.90
N ARG A 94 15.85 -2.77 -1.17
CA ARG A 94 16.72 -3.82 -0.60
C ARG A 94 17.08 -4.87 -1.66
N PRO A 95 17.87 -4.50 -2.67
CA PRO A 95 18.16 -5.38 -3.81
C PRO A 95 18.90 -6.67 -3.43
N ALA A 96 19.59 -6.71 -2.29
CA ALA A 96 20.25 -7.92 -1.79
C ALA A 96 19.27 -9.04 -1.37
N TRP A 97 17.97 -8.73 -1.25
CA TRP A 97 16.95 -9.77 -1.00
C TRP A 97 16.57 -10.55 -2.28
N ALA A 98 16.97 -10.09 -3.47
CA ALA A 98 16.69 -10.82 -4.70
C ALA A 98 17.28 -12.24 -4.64
N GLY A 99 16.44 -13.23 -4.95
CA GLY A 99 16.78 -14.66 -4.85
C GLY A 99 16.55 -15.31 -3.49
N LEU A 100 16.27 -14.51 -2.42
CA LEU A 100 15.95 -15.07 -1.10
C LEU A 100 14.70 -15.97 -1.19
N ALA A 101 14.78 -17.17 -0.64
CA ALA A 101 13.64 -18.07 -0.46
C ALA A 101 12.78 -17.56 0.71
N LEU A 102 11.91 -16.58 0.43
CA LEU A 102 11.15 -15.84 1.43
C LEU A 102 10.24 -16.74 2.25
N GLY A 103 9.44 -17.57 1.59
CA GLY A 103 8.49 -18.45 2.26
C GLY A 103 9.18 -19.38 3.27
N PRO A 104 10.20 -20.16 2.87
CA PRO A 104 11.01 -20.95 3.82
C PRO A 104 11.62 -20.11 4.96
N ALA A 105 12.17 -18.94 4.65
CA ALA A 105 12.77 -18.06 5.66
C ALA A 105 11.77 -17.58 6.71
N LEU A 106 10.58 -17.12 6.26
CA LEU A 106 9.52 -16.68 7.17
C LEU A 106 8.98 -17.84 8.00
N ARG A 107 8.73 -19.01 7.42
CA ARG A 107 8.28 -20.19 8.18
C ARG A 107 9.29 -20.66 9.22
N ALA A 108 10.58 -20.50 8.94
CA ALA A 108 11.64 -20.82 9.92
C ALA A 108 11.65 -19.88 11.13
N LEU A 109 11.22 -18.62 10.95
CA LEU A 109 11.08 -17.65 12.05
C LEU A 109 9.88 -17.95 12.97
N PHE A 110 8.86 -18.66 12.47
CA PHE A 110 7.61 -18.92 13.18
C PHE A 110 7.24 -20.40 13.17
N PRO A 111 8.03 -21.27 13.83
CA PRO A 111 7.74 -22.69 13.86
C PRO A 111 6.38 -22.96 14.52
N GLY A 112 5.52 -23.68 13.82
CA GLY A 112 4.17 -24.02 14.29
C GLY A 112 3.08 -22.97 14.09
N ALA A 113 3.40 -21.82 13.46
CA ALA A 113 2.42 -20.84 13.04
C ALA A 113 2.15 -20.94 11.52
N ALA A 114 0.91 -20.65 11.11
CA ALA A 114 0.60 -20.40 9.71
C ALA A 114 1.18 -19.03 9.30
N VAL A 115 1.85 -18.95 8.14
CA VAL A 115 2.49 -17.71 7.67
C VAL A 115 2.04 -17.40 6.25
N ALA A 116 1.57 -16.17 6.03
CA ALA A 116 1.29 -15.64 4.71
C ALA A 116 1.86 -14.23 4.55
N TRP A 117 2.10 -13.83 3.31
CA TRP A 117 2.58 -12.49 2.97
C TRP A 117 1.84 -11.95 1.75
N ALA A 118 1.80 -10.63 1.65
CA ALA A 118 1.31 -9.91 0.48
C ALA A 118 2.01 -8.56 0.39
N ASP A 119 1.81 -7.89 -0.75
CA ASP A 119 2.29 -6.54 -0.98
C ASP A 119 1.72 -5.56 0.06
N ASP A 120 2.50 -4.55 0.44
CA ASP A 120 2.11 -3.56 1.45
C ASP A 120 0.92 -2.70 1.00
N GLY A 121 0.82 -2.39 -0.29
CA GLY A 121 -0.31 -1.69 -0.89
C GLY A 121 -1.59 -2.53 -0.89
N ASP A 122 -1.49 -3.82 -1.22
CA ASP A 122 -2.61 -4.77 -1.16
C ASP A 122 -3.14 -4.91 0.27
N LEU A 123 -2.25 -5.08 1.25
CA LEU A 123 -2.65 -5.16 2.65
C LEU A 123 -3.16 -3.83 3.18
N GLY A 124 -2.61 -2.70 2.70
CA GLY A 124 -3.18 -1.39 2.96
C GLY A 124 -4.62 -1.27 2.48
N ALA A 125 -4.92 -1.75 1.27
CA ALA A 125 -6.28 -1.79 0.74
C ALA A 125 -7.21 -2.66 1.60
N LEU A 126 -6.74 -3.83 2.03
CA LEU A 126 -7.49 -4.73 2.88
C LEU A 126 -7.91 -4.07 4.21
N ALA A 127 -6.97 -3.38 4.85
CA ALA A 127 -7.22 -2.66 6.09
C ALA A 127 -8.16 -1.47 5.93
N GLU A 128 -7.99 -0.71 4.86
CA GLU A 128 -8.86 0.44 4.56
C GLU A 128 -10.28 -0.01 4.19
N ALA A 129 -10.42 -1.17 3.50
CA ALA A 129 -11.72 -1.77 3.18
C ALA A 129 -12.45 -2.22 4.45
N ASP A 130 -11.75 -2.87 5.36
CA ASP A 130 -12.28 -3.27 6.68
C ASP A 130 -12.70 -2.05 7.51
N ALA A 131 -11.82 -1.05 7.63
CA ALA A 131 -12.09 0.19 8.37
C ALA A 131 -13.23 1.03 7.76
N ALA A 132 -13.48 0.89 6.46
CA ALA A 132 -14.55 1.60 5.76
C ALA A 132 -15.88 0.81 5.71
N ASP A 133 -15.88 -0.46 6.15
CA ASP A 133 -16.96 -1.44 5.94
C ASP A 133 -17.40 -1.48 4.46
N CYS A 134 -16.42 -1.56 3.56
CA CYS A 134 -16.61 -1.49 2.12
C CYS A 134 -15.90 -2.68 1.44
N PRO A 135 -16.65 -3.71 0.98
CA PRO A 135 -16.07 -4.94 0.44
C PRO A 135 -15.46 -4.77 -0.96
N ASP A 136 -15.86 -3.73 -1.69
CA ASP A 136 -15.40 -3.45 -3.05
C ASP A 136 -14.71 -2.08 -3.08
N LEU A 137 -13.40 -2.09 -2.77
CA LEU A 137 -12.63 -0.88 -2.52
C LEU A 137 -11.33 -0.86 -3.32
N LEU A 138 -11.08 0.27 -3.99
CA LEU A 138 -9.78 0.61 -4.56
C LEU A 138 -9.03 1.56 -3.62
N TYR A 139 -7.82 1.20 -3.21
CA TYR A 139 -6.92 2.05 -2.45
C TYR A 139 -5.73 2.48 -3.29
N LEU A 140 -5.38 3.76 -3.21
CA LEU A 140 -4.16 4.32 -3.79
C LEU A 140 -3.37 5.07 -2.71
N GLY A 141 -2.14 4.65 -2.50
CA GLY A 141 -1.18 5.31 -1.63
C GLY A 141 -0.21 6.17 -2.43
N VAL A 142 -0.35 7.50 -2.37
CA VAL A 142 0.54 8.44 -3.06
C VAL A 142 1.60 8.95 -2.09
N GLY A 143 2.83 8.54 -2.33
CA GLY A 143 4.01 8.85 -1.51
C GLY A 143 5.25 9.06 -2.37
N THR A 144 6.38 8.45 -1.99
CA THR A 144 7.61 8.41 -2.81
C THR A 144 7.38 7.68 -4.15
N GLY A 145 6.54 6.66 -4.13
CA GLY A 145 5.96 5.99 -5.30
C GLY A 145 4.44 6.11 -5.27
N ILE A 146 3.78 5.32 -6.10
CA ILE A 146 2.36 5.04 -6.00
C ILE A 146 2.21 3.53 -5.87
N GLY A 147 1.73 3.10 -4.72
CA GLY A 147 1.24 1.76 -4.47
C GLY A 147 -0.27 1.76 -4.33
N GLY A 148 -0.85 0.61 -4.15
CA GLY A 148 -2.28 0.49 -3.91
C GLY A 148 -2.72 -0.96 -3.90
N GLY A 149 -4.00 -1.18 -3.74
CA GLY A 149 -4.60 -2.50 -3.75
C GLY A 149 -6.07 -2.42 -4.10
N LEU A 150 -6.60 -3.54 -4.52
CA LEU A 150 -8.00 -3.71 -4.86
C LEU A 150 -8.60 -4.82 -4.01
N VAL A 151 -9.71 -4.53 -3.37
CA VAL A 151 -10.53 -5.49 -2.64
C VAL A 151 -11.84 -5.64 -3.39
N LEU A 152 -12.23 -6.88 -3.70
CA LEU A 152 -13.50 -7.22 -4.34
C LEU A 152 -14.17 -8.35 -3.55
N GLY A 153 -15.44 -8.14 -3.16
CA GLY A 153 -16.17 -9.08 -2.31
C GLY A 153 -15.48 -9.34 -0.96
N GLY A 154 -14.69 -8.38 -0.45
CA GLY A 154 -13.91 -8.51 0.77
C GLY A 154 -12.58 -9.28 0.61
N ALA A 155 -12.20 -9.68 -0.60
CA ALA A 155 -10.95 -10.40 -0.90
C ALA A 155 -9.99 -9.54 -1.72
N LEU A 156 -8.68 -9.74 -1.54
CA LEU A 156 -7.65 -9.10 -2.37
C LEU A 156 -7.75 -9.53 -3.83
N CYS A 157 -7.54 -8.58 -4.74
CA CYS A 157 -7.50 -8.79 -6.18
C CYS A 157 -6.25 -8.09 -6.78
N PRO A 158 -5.34 -8.81 -7.48
CA PRO A 158 -5.34 -10.27 -7.65
C PRO A 158 -5.15 -10.98 -6.31
N GLY A 159 -5.69 -12.19 -6.18
CA GLY A 159 -5.55 -12.98 -4.95
C GLY A 159 -4.17 -13.59 -4.80
N PRO A 160 -3.92 -14.29 -3.68
CA PRO A 160 -2.61 -14.90 -3.37
C PRO A 160 -2.03 -15.73 -4.52
N GLY A 161 -0.73 -15.62 -4.76
CA GLY A 161 -0.01 -16.34 -5.82
C GLY A 161 -0.20 -15.77 -7.23
N ARG A 162 -0.94 -14.67 -7.39
CA ARG A 162 -1.17 -14.03 -8.70
C ARG A 162 -0.49 -12.67 -8.86
N GLY A 163 0.44 -12.34 -7.97
CA GLY A 163 1.10 -11.05 -7.90
C GLY A 163 0.34 -10.02 -7.07
N SER A 164 0.77 -8.77 -7.13
CA SER A 164 0.19 -7.62 -6.44
C SER A 164 -0.56 -6.70 -7.40
N PHE A 165 -1.37 -5.81 -6.84
CA PHE A 165 -2.10 -4.79 -7.59
C PHE A 165 -1.19 -3.60 -7.89
N GLU A 166 -0.41 -3.70 -8.93
CA GLU A 166 0.64 -2.76 -9.33
C GLU A 166 0.11 -1.49 -10.03
N ILE A 167 -0.86 -0.81 -9.41
CA ILE A 167 -1.50 0.37 -10.03
C ILE A 167 -0.52 1.50 -10.36
N GLY A 168 0.55 1.66 -9.57
CA GLY A 168 1.60 2.64 -9.85
C GLY A 168 2.30 2.41 -11.19
N HIS A 169 2.25 1.18 -11.70
CA HIS A 169 2.82 0.79 -12.98
C HIS A 169 1.81 0.71 -14.13
N LEU A 170 0.55 1.09 -13.90
CA LEU A 170 -0.43 1.27 -14.97
C LEU A 170 0.08 2.37 -15.92
N VAL A 171 0.20 2.05 -17.21
CA VAL A 171 0.58 3.01 -18.24
C VAL A 171 -0.65 3.87 -18.57
N ILE A 172 -0.58 5.14 -18.21
CA ILE A 172 -1.67 6.13 -18.43
C ILE A 172 -1.39 7.07 -19.60
N ASP A 173 -0.14 7.11 -20.07
CA ASP A 173 0.31 7.97 -21.16
C ASP A 173 1.57 7.36 -21.81
N GLN A 174 1.47 6.81 -23.02
CA GLN A 174 2.60 6.18 -23.70
C GLN A 174 3.76 7.14 -24.02
N ASP A 175 3.46 8.43 -24.17
CA ASP A 175 4.45 9.49 -24.41
C ASP A 175 4.94 10.13 -23.09
N GLY A 176 4.46 9.64 -21.96
CA GLY A 176 4.77 10.13 -20.63
C GLY A 176 6.23 9.89 -20.19
N PRO A 177 6.58 10.29 -18.96
CA PRO A 177 7.94 10.19 -18.45
C PRO A 177 8.41 8.74 -18.29
N ALA A 178 9.75 8.54 -18.34
CA ALA A 178 10.37 7.25 -18.07
C ALA A 178 10.09 6.81 -16.62
N CYS A 179 9.78 5.54 -16.44
CA CYS A 179 9.57 4.92 -15.13
C CYS A 179 10.77 4.07 -14.74
N VAL A 180 11.05 3.97 -13.44
CA VAL A 180 12.10 3.10 -12.89
C VAL A 180 11.90 1.61 -13.23
N CYS A 181 10.70 1.19 -13.60
CA CYS A 181 10.41 -0.18 -14.05
C CYS A 181 10.86 -0.46 -15.50
N GLY A 182 11.46 0.50 -16.20
CA GLY A 182 11.89 0.40 -17.59
C GLY A 182 10.85 0.83 -18.64
N ARG A 183 9.57 0.99 -18.24
CA ARG A 183 8.50 1.49 -19.12
C ARG A 183 8.44 3.02 -19.12
N ARG A 184 7.57 3.57 -19.97
CA ARG A 184 7.23 5.00 -20.00
C ARG A 184 5.76 5.19 -19.65
N GLY A 185 5.43 6.37 -19.08
CA GLY A 185 4.07 6.79 -18.82
C GLY A 185 3.31 6.04 -17.73
N CYS A 186 4.03 5.33 -16.86
CA CYS A 186 3.42 4.75 -15.67
C CYS A 186 2.83 5.83 -14.76
N LEU A 187 1.74 5.53 -14.08
CA LEU A 187 1.07 6.43 -13.15
C LEU A 187 2.05 7.05 -12.13
N GLN A 188 2.89 6.24 -11.49
CA GLN A 188 3.83 6.77 -10.49
C GLN A 188 4.91 7.69 -11.08
N ALA A 189 5.29 7.48 -12.34
CA ALA A 189 6.26 8.36 -13.00
C ALA A 189 5.69 9.76 -13.28
N THR A 190 4.37 9.90 -13.26
CA THR A 190 3.65 11.16 -13.50
C THR A 190 3.10 11.78 -12.22
N ALA A 191 2.62 10.97 -11.27
CA ALA A 191 1.77 11.40 -10.16
C ALA A 191 2.31 11.08 -8.77
N SER A 192 3.49 10.44 -8.62
CA SER A 192 4.13 10.31 -7.30
C SER A 192 4.54 11.68 -6.73
N GLY A 193 4.79 11.74 -5.42
CA GLY A 193 5.29 12.96 -4.77
C GLY A 193 6.52 13.55 -5.46
N PRO A 194 7.61 12.77 -5.66
CA PRO A 194 8.79 13.25 -6.40
C PRO A 194 8.48 13.70 -7.83
N ALA A 195 7.62 12.99 -8.56
CA ALA A 195 7.23 13.38 -9.93
C ALA A 195 6.47 14.70 -9.94
N THR A 196 5.57 14.91 -8.98
CA THR A 196 4.83 16.16 -8.80
C THR A 196 5.78 17.32 -8.47
N LEU A 197 6.73 17.12 -7.55
CA LEU A 197 7.73 18.14 -7.18
C LEU A 197 8.66 18.48 -8.34
N ALA A 198 9.09 17.48 -9.11
CA ALA A 198 9.92 17.69 -10.30
C ALA A 198 9.17 18.52 -11.36
N HIS A 199 7.90 18.20 -11.61
CA HIS A 199 7.08 19.00 -12.52
C HIS A 199 6.85 20.42 -12.02
N ALA A 200 6.57 20.58 -10.72
CA ALA A 200 6.46 21.90 -10.10
C ALA A 200 7.74 22.72 -10.24
N ALA A 201 8.90 22.10 -10.10
CA ALA A 201 10.20 22.77 -10.29
C ALA A 201 10.40 23.29 -11.71
N VAL A 202 9.98 22.50 -12.73
CA VAL A 202 9.99 22.96 -14.13
C VAL A 202 9.08 24.18 -14.33
N LEU A 203 7.86 24.11 -13.81
CA LEU A 203 6.89 25.23 -13.95
C LEU A 203 7.33 26.50 -13.20
N ARG A 204 8.00 26.33 -12.06
CA ARG A 204 8.49 27.44 -11.23
C ARG A 204 9.80 28.01 -11.76
N GLY A 205 10.57 27.26 -12.53
CA GLY A 205 11.94 27.59 -12.92
C GLY A 205 12.96 27.48 -11.78
N ALA A 206 12.64 26.79 -10.67
CA ALA A 206 13.50 26.62 -9.49
C ALA A 206 13.12 25.34 -8.72
N PRO A 207 14.01 24.76 -7.92
CA PRO A 207 13.72 23.62 -7.06
C PRO A 207 12.50 23.86 -6.16
N VAL A 208 11.67 22.84 -5.97
CA VAL A 208 10.48 22.87 -5.15
C VAL A 208 10.53 21.78 -4.10
N THR A 209 10.43 22.16 -2.83
CA THR A 209 10.24 21.25 -1.71
C THR A 209 8.77 20.93 -1.50
N PHE A 210 8.47 19.88 -0.75
CA PHE A 210 7.09 19.52 -0.39
C PHE A 210 6.35 20.67 0.31
N ASP A 211 7.02 21.33 1.27
CA ASP A 211 6.43 22.47 1.99
C ASP A 211 6.20 23.68 1.08
N ALA A 212 7.13 23.94 0.13
CA ALA A 212 6.95 25.00 -0.86
C ALA A 212 5.76 24.72 -1.79
N LEU A 213 5.55 23.45 -2.20
CA LEU A 213 4.39 23.05 -2.98
C LEU A 213 3.10 23.28 -2.19
N ARG A 214 3.04 22.83 -0.94
CA ARG A 214 1.87 23.01 -0.06
C ARG A 214 1.52 24.49 0.12
N ALA A 215 2.52 25.32 0.39
CA ALA A 215 2.33 26.76 0.50
C ALA A 215 1.83 27.33 -0.84
N GLY A 216 2.44 26.97 -1.94
CA GLY A 216 2.03 27.43 -3.28
C GLY A 216 0.60 27.03 -3.65
N VAL A 217 0.17 25.82 -3.30
CA VAL A 217 -1.22 25.36 -3.51
C VAL A 217 -2.20 26.20 -2.66
N ARG A 218 -1.91 26.36 -1.38
CA ARG A 218 -2.71 27.20 -0.45
C ARG A 218 -2.84 28.64 -0.95
N ASP A 219 -1.72 29.21 -1.42
CA ASP A 219 -1.63 30.59 -1.88
C ASP A 219 -2.06 30.75 -3.35
N ARG A 220 -2.57 29.66 -3.97
CA ARG A 220 -3.06 29.62 -5.36
C ARG A 220 -2.03 30.04 -6.41
N LEU A 221 -0.76 29.78 -6.18
CA LEU A 221 0.29 30.12 -7.13
C LEU A 221 0.15 29.26 -8.43
N PRO A 222 0.20 29.87 -9.62
CA PRO A 222 -0.10 29.17 -10.88
C PRO A 222 0.74 27.90 -11.10
N TRP A 223 2.04 27.92 -10.79
CA TRP A 223 2.92 26.79 -10.94
C TRP A 223 2.56 25.60 -10.01
N ALA A 224 2.12 25.91 -8.79
CA ALA A 224 1.75 24.88 -7.80
C ALA A 224 0.40 24.24 -8.13
N VAL A 225 -0.58 25.08 -8.50
CA VAL A 225 -1.90 24.62 -8.94
C VAL A 225 -1.77 23.74 -10.19
N ALA A 226 -0.99 24.17 -11.20
CA ALA A 226 -0.79 23.41 -12.42
C ALA A 226 -0.07 22.08 -12.19
N ALA A 227 0.91 22.04 -11.27
CA ALA A 227 1.59 20.80 -10.90
C ALA A 227 0.63 19.81 -10.22
N LEU A 228 -0.20 20.30 -9.28
CA LEU A 228 -1.19 19.48 -8.59
C LEU A 228 -2.28 18.98 -9.56
N ASP A 229 -2.74 19.83 -10.48
CA ASP A 229 -3.74 19.49 -11.50
C ASP A 229 -3.26 18.34 -12.39
N ARG A 230 -2.01 18.37 -12.85
CA ARG A 230 -1.44 17.26 -13.63
C ARG A 230 -1.45 15.94 -12.84
N THR A 231 -1.05 15.99 -11.58
CA THR A 231 -1.06 14.82 -10.69
C THR A 231 -2.48 14.27 -10.50
N ALA A 232 -3.43 15.16 -10.23
CA ALA A 232 -4.82 14.80 -10.03
C ALA A 232 -5.46 14.21 -11.29
N ARG A 233 -5.16 14.77 -12.45
CA ARG A 233 -5.62 14.25 -13.75
C ARG A 233 -5.11 12.83 -14.00
N ALA A 234 -3.84 12.57 -13.75
CA ALA A 234 -3.23 11.25 -13.88
C ALA A 234 -3.90 10.22 -12.96
N LEU A 235 -4.14 10.58 -11.69
CA LEU A 235 -4.84 9.73 -10.74
C LEU A 235 -6.30 9.48 -11.18
N ALA A 236 -7.01 10.51 -11.62
CA ALA A 236 -8.38 10.37 -12.12
C ALA A 236 -8.46 9.45 -13.34
N THR A 237 -7.49 9.54 -14.27
CA THR A 237 -7.40 8.63 -15.43
C THR A 237 -7.26 7.18 -14.99
N ALA A 238 -6.36 6.89 -14.05
CA ALA A 238 -6.16 5.54 -13.53
C ALA A 238 -7.41 5.01 -12.79
N ILE A 239 -8.02 5.85 -11.95
CA ILE A 239 -9.24 5.50 -11.20
C ILE A 239 -10.39 5.20 -12.17
N THR A 240 -10.58 6.02 -13.20
CA THR A 240 -11.60 5.79 -14.22
C THR A 240 -11.36 4.47 -14.95
N GLY A 241 -10.10 4.20 -15.38
CA GLY A 241 -9.77 2.96 -16.07
C GLY A 241 -10.05 1.72 -15.23
N VAL A 242 -9.67 1.72 -13.96
CA VAL A 242 -9.99 0.62 -13.03
C VAL A 242 -11.49 0.56 -12.76
N GLY A 243 -12.14 1.72 -12.59
CA GLY A 243 -13.58 1.82 -12.37
C GLY A 243 -14.40 1.16 -13.49
N GLU A 244 -14.00 1.35 -14.75
CA GLU A 244 -14.67 0.71 -15.91
C GLU A 244 -14.50 -0.81 -15.95
N LEU A 245 -13.48 -1.36 -15.32
CA LEU A 245 -13.19 -2.80 -15.35
C LEU A 245 -13.83 -3.56 -14.19
N VAL A 246 -13.85 -2.96 -12.99
CA VAL A 246 -14.18 -3.71 -11.75
C VAL A 246 -15.21 -3.03 -10.87
N HIS A 247 -15.64 -1.81 -11.19
CA HIS A 247 -16.71 -1.06 -10.51
C HIS A 247 -16.60 -1.05 -8.97
N PRO A 248 -15.47 -0.57 -8.38
CA PRO A 248 -15.36 -0.51 -6.93
C PRO A 248 -16.44 0.43 -6.35
N GLU A 249 -16.99 0.09 -5.20
CA GLU A 249 -17.98 0.94 -4.52
C GLU A 249 -17.37 2.26 -4.03
N ARG A 250 -16.05 2.25 -3.74
CA ARG A 250 -15.32 3.39 -3.20
C ARG A 250 -13.86 3.37 -3.60
N VAL A 251 -13.29 4.56 -3.72
CA VAL A 251 -11.84 4.78 -3.85
C VAL A 251 -11.34 5.54 -2.63
N LEU A 252 -10.25 5.09 -2.04
CA LEU A 252 -9.56 5.84 -0.97
C LEU A 252 -8.17 6.26 -1.43
N LEU A 253 -7.86 7.56 -1.23
CA LEU A 253 -6.54 8.12 -1.45
C LEU A 253 -5.81 8.28 -0.11
N GLY A 254 -4.65 7.66 0.00
CA GLY A 254 -3.76 7.72 1.14
C GLY A 254 -2.33 8.02 0.74
N GLY A 255 -1.39 7.67 1.65
CA GLY A 255 0.03 7.96 1.49
C GLY A 255 0.41 9.38 1.94
N GLY A 256 1.68 9.54 2.32
CA GLY A 256 2.15 10.77 2.97
C GLY A 256 2.03 12.02 2.10
N PHE A 257 2.17 11.88 0.77
CA PHE A 257 2.02 13.01 -0.14
C PHE A 257 0.55 13.44 -0.25
N ALA A 258 -0.37 12.52 -0.49
CA ALA A 258 -1.80 12.84 -0.61
C ALA A 258 -2.36 13.40 0.70
N ALA A 259 -2.03 12.79 1.84
CA ALA A 259 -2.46 13.28 3.16
C ALA A 259 -1.95 14.69 3.47
N GLY A 260 -0.76 15.03 3.00
CA GLY A 260 -0.16 16.35 3.21
C GLY A 260 -0.65 17.45 2.26
N VAL A 261 -1.40 17.12 1.21
CA VAL A 261 -1.96 18.07 0.23
C VAL A 261 -3.46 17.79 0.03
N PRO A 262 -4.33 18.23 0.96
CA PRO A 262 -5.77 17.93 0.91
C PRO A 262 -6.47 18.37 -0.38
N ASP A 263 -6.00 19.44 -1.01
CA ASP A 263 -6.50 19.92 -2.32
C ASP A 263 -6.38 18.85 -3.43
N LEU A 264 -5.47 17.87 -3.30
CA LEU A 264 -5.33 16.79 -4.26
C LEU A 264 -6.62 15.98 -4.40
N LEU A 265 -7.25 15.63 -3.28
CA LEU A 265 -8.50 14.87 -3.29
C LEU A 265 -9.62 15.64 -3.99
N VAL A 266 -9.74 16.94 -3.70
CA VAL A 266 -10.74 17.82 -4.33
C VAL A 266 -10.52 17.90 -5.84
N THR A 267 -9.26 18.08 -6.26
CA THR A 267 -8.90 18.19 -7.68
C THR A 267 -9.10 16.85 -8.42
N VAL A 268 -8.76 15.70 -7.81
CA VAL A 268 -9.05 14.38 -8.37
C VAL A 268 -10.56 14.19 -8.58
N THR A 269 -11.37 14.54 -7.59
CA THR A 269 -12.84 14.42 -7.69
C THR A 269 -13.41 15.28 -8.82
N ALA A 270 -12.87 16.50 -8.99
CA ALA A 270 -13.29 17.38 -10.10
C ALA A 270 -12.97 16.75 -11.47
N HIS A 271 -11.76 16.17 -11.65
CA HIS A 271 -11.41 15.48 -12.89
C HIS A 271 -12.27 14.22 -13.13
N LEU A 272 -12.57 13.45 -12.10
CA LEU A 272 -13.46 12.29 -12.22
C LEU A 272 -14.86 12.69 -12.71
N THR A 273 -15.38 13.82 -12.22
CA THR A 273 -16.66 14.34 -12.69
C THR A 273 -16.65 14.63 -14.20
N THR A 274 -15.53 15.11 -14.75
CA THR A 274 -15.40 15.35 -16.19
C THR A 274 -15.22 14.09 -17.03
N LEU A 275 -14.74 13.01 -16.40
CA LEU A 275 -14.55 11.70 -17.05
C LEU A 275 -15.79 10.79 -16.93
N ALA A 276 -16.78 11.18 -16.14
CA ALA A 276 -18.02 10.42 -15.99
C ALA A 276 -18.79 10.37 -17.32
N ARG A 277 -19.33 9.21 -17.66
CA ARG A 277 -20.18 9.02 -18.83
C ARG A 277 -21.63 8.68 -18.42
N PRO A 278 -22.62 8.96 -19.27
CA PRO A 278 -24.01 8.70 -18.94
C PRO A 278 -24.26 7.24 -18.53
N GLY A 279 -24.95 7.05 -17.42
CA GLY A 279 -25.27 5.71 -16.88
C GLY A 279 -24.13 5.00 -16.17
N HIS A 280 -22.94 5.58 -16.11
CA HIS A 280 -21.74 5.01 -15.48
C HIS A 280 -21.07 6.07 -14.61
N PRO A 281 -21.56 6.29 -13.39
CA PRO A 281 -20.95 7.24 -12.46
C PRO A 281 -19.57 6.72 -12.05
N THR A 282 -18.63 7.64 -11.88
CA THR A 282 -17.33 7.30 -11.27
C THR A 282 -17.53 6.97 -9.78
N PRO A 283 -16.72 6.04 -9.22
CA PRO A 283 -16.80 5.71 -7.80
C PRO A 283 -16.47 6.94 -6.93
N PRO A 284 -17.14 7.12 -5.77
CA PRO A 284 -16.83 8.19 -4.85
C PRO A 284 -15.41 8.04 -4.30
N VAL A 285 -14.68 9.15 -4.24
CA VAL A 285 -13.31 9.20 -3.73
C VAL A 285 -13.28 9.86 -2.36
N GLY A 286 -12.58 9.27 -1.40
CA GLY A 286 -12.39 9.79 -0.06
C GLY A 286 -10.94 9.65 0.44
N PRO A 287 -10.62 10.27 1.58
CA PRO A 287 -9.31 10.10 2.19
C PRO A 287 -9.22 8.73 2.86
N ALA A 288 -8.04 8.11 2.81
CA ALA A 288 -7.70 6.95 3.61
C ALA A 288 -7.75 7.27 5.12
N ARG A 289 -8.11 6.27 5.94
CA ARG A 289 -8.40 6.47 7.36
C ARG A 289 -7.27 6.06 8.29
N LEU A 290 -6.46 5.08 7.89
CA LEU A 290 -5.45 4.44 8.75
C LEU A 290 -4.05 5.03 8.58
N GLY A 291 -3.81 5.80 7.51
CA GLY A 291 -2.53 6.46 7.25
C GLY A 291 -1.36 5.48 7.20
N ALA A 292 -0.32 5.74 8.00
CA ALA A 292 0.88 4.89 8.04
C ALA A 292 0.66 3.51 8.69
N LEU A 293 -0.52 3.24 9.23
CA LEU A 293 -0.84 1.95 9.86
C LEU A 293 -1.56 0.98 8.92
N SER A 294 -1.93 1.41 7.71
CA SER A 294 -2.75 0.59 6.80
C SER A 294 -2.10 -0.76 6.51
N SER A 295 -0.82 -0.81 6.10
CA SER A 295 -0.12 -2.06 5.77
C SER A 295 0.02 -2.98 6.99
N LEU A 296 0.39 -2.43 8.16
CA LEU A 296 0.53 -3.20 9.39
C LEU A 296 -0.80 -3.81 9.85
N ARG A 297 -1.90 -3.03 9.80
CA ARG A 297 -3.23 -3.53 10.12
C ARG A 297 -3.70 -4.56 9.11
N GLY A 298 -3.40 -4.37 7.84
CA GLY A 298 -3.68 -5.34 6.79
C GLY A 298 -2.93 -6.66 6.99
N ALA A 299 -1.69 -6.60 7.46
CA ALA A 299 -0.94 -7.79 7.83
C ALA A 299 -1.61 -8.58 8.99
N VAL A 300 -2.14 -7.89 10.01
CA VAL A 300 -2.93 -8.53 11.06
C VAL A 300 -4.20 -9.15 10.49
N LEU A 301 -4.94 -8.43 9.63
CA LEU A 301 -6.13 -8.97 8.97
C LEU A 301 -5.82 -10.19 8.10
N LEU A 302 -4.65 -10.21 7.43
CA LEU A 302 -4.19 -11.39 6.71
C LEU A 302 -3.99 -12.56 7.68
N ALA A 303 -3.33 -12.35 8.83
CA ALA A 303 -3.17 -13.38 9.86
C ALA A 303 -4.52 -13.90 10.41
N HIS A 304 -5.55 -13.07 10.48
CA HIS A 304 -6.90 -13.50 10.88
C HIS A 304 -7.60 -14.42 9.87
N ARG A 305 -7.09 -14.51 8.64
CA ARG A 305 -7.65 -15.32 7.56
C ARG A 305 -6.97 -16.69 7.39
N LEU A 306 -5.90 -16.94 8.17
CA LEU A 306 -5.15 -18.20 8.21
C LEU A 306 -5.67 -19.13 9.31
#